data_91fc896d457e3eb2accc23fb307896d5
#
_entry.id   91fc896d457e3eb2accc23fb307896d5
#
_cell.length_a   1.000
_cell.length_b   1.000
_cell.length_c   1.000
_cell.angle_alpha   90.00
_cell.angle_beta   90.00
_cell.angle_gamma   90.00
#
_symmetry.space_group_name_H-M   'P 1'
#
loop_
_entity.id
_entity.type
_entity.pdbx_description
1 polymer ?
#
loop_
_entity_poly.entity_id
_entity_poly.type
_entity_poly.pdbx_seq_one_letter_code
_entity_poly.pdbx_strand_id
1 'polypeptide(L)'
;MEKEFVPYEIALALKELGFDEPCFGYYVNVEVPNPFLVTTKISDTQGGYFTFAPLYQQAFRWFREEYVLDSIVQPTYSTKYQYRVFNVETKSKVQVYGDYMGKEFKTYEEAELACLIKLIEIVKNK
;
A
#
# COMPACT_ATOMS: atom_id res chain seq x y z
N MET A 1 10.74 2.19 12.48
CA MET A 1 11.13 2.22 11.06
C MET A 1 10.46 1.13 10.23
N GLU A 2 10.46 -0.09 10.70
CA GLU A 2 9.81 -1.19 9.97
C GLU A 2 8.32 -0.98 9.74
N LYS A 3 7.65 -0.28 10.63
CA LYS A 3 6.21 0.01 10.50
C LYS A 3 5.87 0.89 9.30
N GLU A 4 6.84 1.59 8.76
CA GLU A 4 6.63 2.48 7.62
C GLU A 4 6.69 1.75 6.29
N PHE A 5 7.24 0.53 6.29
CA PHE A 5 7.29 -0.32 5.10
C PHE A 5 6.05 -1.20 5.04
N VAL A 6 5.56 -1.42 3.82
CA VAL A 6 4.44 -2.34 3.65
C VAL A 6 4.86 -3.76 4.03
N PRO A 7 3.94 -4.58 4.58
CA PRO A 7 4.25 -5.97 4.89
C PRO A 7 4.59 -6.77 3.63
N TYR A 8 5.30 -7.88 3.82
CA TYR A 8 5.75 -8.71 2.71
C TYR A 8 4.60 -9.13 1.78
N GLU A 9 3.50 -9.58 2.34
CA GLU A 9 2.36 -10.05 1.57
C GLU A 9 1.77 -8.96 0.69
N ILE A 10 1.76 -7.73 1.21
CA ILE A 10 1.28 -6.57 0.47
C ILE A 10 2.30 -6.15 -0.60
N ALA A 11 3.59 -6.22 -0.27
CA ALA A 11 4.64 -5.93 -1.24
C ALA A 11 4.56 -6.90 -2.42
N LEU A 12 4.28 -8.16 -2.14
CA LEU A 12 4.12 -9.18 -3.17
C LEU A 12 2.91 -8.89 -4.06
N ALA A 13 1.80 -8.50 -3.46
CA ALA A 13 0.60 -8.15 -4.21
C ALA A 13 0.84 -6.92 -5.09
N LEU A 14 1.58 -5.94 -4.61
CA LEU A 14 1.95 -4.77 -5.42
C LEU A 14 2.82 -5.17 -6.60
N LYS A 15 3.76 -6.08 -6.38
CA LYS A 15 4.60 -6.60 -7.47
C LYS A 15 3.76 -7.24 -8.56
N GLU A 16 2.75 -8.00 -8.17
CA GLU A 16 1.83 -8.62 -9.13
C GLU A 16 1.03 -7.61 -9.94
N LEU A 17 0.77 -6.44 -9.37
CA LEU A 17 0.10 -5.36 -10.08
C LEU A 17 1.03 -4.55 -10.99
N GLY A 18 2.33 -4.82 -10.93
CA GLY A 18 3.30 -4.13 -11.77
C GLY A 18 4.16 -3.10 -11.07
N PHE A 19 4.08 -3.03 -9.74
CA PHE A 19 4.93 -2.12 -8.98
C PHE A 19 6.38 -2.55 -9.10
N ASP A 20 7.22 -1.69 -9.65
CA ASP A 20 8.64 -1.97 -9.86
C ASP A 20 9.55 -0.80 -9.53
N GLU A 21 9.06 0.16 -8.76
CA GLU A 21 9.86 1.33 -8.40
C GLU A 21 10.96 0.97 -7.41
N PRO A 22 12.13 1.61 -7.50
CA PRO A 22 13.17 1.44 -6.49
C PRO A 22 12.69 1.89 -5.12
N CYS A 23 13.04 1.12 -4.09
CA CYS A 23 12.57 1.35 -2.74
C CYS A 23 13.75 1.45 -1.78
N PHE A 24 13.48 1.97 -0.59
CA PHE A 24 14.48 2.01 0.48
C PHE A 24 14.67 0.66 1.16
N GLY A 25 13.79 -0.29 0.89
CA GLY A 25 13.90 -1.61 1.46
C GLY A 25 13.43 -2.68 0.50
N TYR A 26 13.73 -3.91 0.85
CA TYR A 26 13.29 -5.06 0.09
C TYR A 26 13.21 -6.27 1.00
N TYR A 27 12.34 -7.21 0.63
CA TYR A 27 12.23 -8.48 1.34
C TYR A 27 13.05 -9.54 0.65
N VAL A 28 13.82 -10.29 1.44
CA VAL A 28 14.56 -11.46 0.96
C VAL A 28 13.75 -12.68 1.36
N ASN A 29 13.42 -13.51 0.36
CA ASN A 29 12.61 -14.71 0.59
C ASN A 29 13.27 -15.99 0.11
N VAL A 30 14.60 -16.05 0.16
CA VAL A 30 15.36 -17.21 -0.29
C VAL A 30 15.34 -18.29 0.78
N GLU A 31 14.63 -19.37 0.51
CA GLU A 31 14.66 -20.59 1.32
C GLU A 31 14.50 -20.39 2.84
N VAL A 32 13.85 -19.31 3.25
CA VAL A 32 13.58 -19.07 4.66
C VAL A 32 12.07 -19.06 4.88
N PRO A 33 11.61 -19.58 6.02
CA PRO A 33 10.16 -19.64 6.29
C PRO A 33 9.52 -18.26 6.37
N ASN A 34 10.27 -17.28 6.85
CA ASN A 34 9.78 -15.92 7.01
C ASN A 34 10.69 -14.96 6.26
N PRO A 35 10.20 -14.30 5.22
CA PRO A 35 10.97 -13.27 4.54
C PRO A 35 11.36 -12.16 5.51
N PHE A 36 12.55 -11.62 5.37
CA PHE A 36 13.00 -10.54 6.23
C PHE A 36 13.31 -9.28 5.43
N LEU A 37 13.10 -8.15 6.07
CA LEU A 37 13.28 -6.84 5.47
C LEU A 37 14.73 -6.39 5.56
N VAL A 38 15.26 -5.95 4.43
CA VAL A 38 16.59 -5.35 4.35
C VAL A 38 16.42 -3.90 3.89
N THR A 39 17.06 -2.98 4.59
CA THR A 39 16.88 -1.55 4.35
C THR A 39 18.08 -0.86 3.73
N THR A 40 18.95 -1.61 3.08
CA THR A 40 20.05 -1.03 2.34
C THR A 40 19.60 -0.76 0.90
N LYS A 41 20.16 0.28 0.30
CA LYS A 41 19.81 0.64 -1.07
C LYS A 41 20.30 -0.42 -2.03
N ILE A 42 19.37 -1.00 -2.79
CA ILE A 42 19.71 -1.87 -3.89
C ILE A 42 19.53 -1.12 -5.19
N SER A 43 20.57 -1.10 -5.99
CA SER A 43 20.53 -0.52 -7.32
C SER A 43 20.26 -1.58 -8.39
N ASP A 44 20.23 -2.85 -8.02
CA ASP A 44 20.13 -3.91 -9.00
C ASP A 44 19.18 -5.00 -8.52
N THR A 45 18.17 -5.28 -9.32
CA THR A 45 17.14 -6.25 -9.01
C THR A 45 17.33 -7.57 -9.73
N GLN A 46 18.53 -7.93 -10.01
CA GLN A 46 18.80 -9.18 -10.70
C GLN A 46 18.60 -10.38 -9.79
N GLY A 47 17.69 -11.23 -10.18
CA GLY A 47 17.36 -12.43 -9.44
C GLY A 47 16.00 -12.35 -8.78
N GLY A 48 15.24 -13.40 -8.90
CA GLY A 48 13.86 -13.45 -8.39
C GLY A 48 13.75 -13.66 -6.89
N TYR A 49 14.77 -13.33 -6.13
CA TYR A 49 14.79 -13.64 -4.70
C TYR A 49 14.41 -12.49 -3.79
N PHE A 50 14.15 -11.32 -4.35
CA PHE A 50 13.69 -10.23 -3.51
C PHE A 50 12.49 -9.52 -4.10
N THR A 51 11.74 -8.92 -3.19
CA THR A 51 10.56 -8.14 -3.50
C THR A 51 10.77 -6.76 -2.91
N PHE A 52 10.60 -5.72 -3.70
CA PHE A 52 10.70 -4.36 -3.20
C PHE A 52 9.71 -4.13 -2.07
N ALA A 53 10.17 -3.47 -1.02
CA ALA A 53 9.35 -3.10 0.13
C ALA A 53 9.16 -1.58 0.12
N PRO A 54 8.11 -1.07 -0.54
CA PRO A 54 7.87 0.36 -0.52
C PRO A 54 7.44 0.85 0.84
N LEU A 55 7.70 2.12 1.11
CA LEU A 55 7.04 2.80 2.22
C LEU A 55 5.56 2.96 1.87
N TYR A 56 4.70 3.04 2.88
CA TYR A 56 3.28 3.25 2.63
C TYR A 56 3.04 4.48 1.76
N GLN A 57 3.71 5.58 2.05
CA GLN A 57 3.52 6.80 1.28
C GLN A 57 3.93 6.63 -0.19
N GLN A 58 4.96 5.85 -0.45
CA GLN A 58 5.37 5.54 -1.81
C GLN A 58 4.30 4.71 -2.53
N ALA A 59 3.74 3.72 -1.85
CA ALA A 59 2.69 2.89 -2.43
C ALA A 59 1.44 3.73 -2.74
N PHE A 60 1.03 4.59 -1.83
CA PHE A 60 -0.13 5.46 -2.07
C PHE A 60 0.11 6.41 -3.25
N ARG A 61 1.30 6.99 -3.35
CA ARG A 61 1.65 7.83 -4.49
C ARG A 61 1.58 7.06 -5.80
N TRP A 62 2.05 5.81 -5.80
CA TRP A 62 2.00 4.97 -6.99
C TRP A 62 0.56 4.75 -7.47
N PHE A 63 -0.37 4.50 -6.55
CA PHE A 63 -1.78 4.35 -6.93
C PHE A 63 -2.34 5.66 -7.48
N ARG A 64 -1.95 6.82 -6.94
CA ARG A 64 -2.39 8.10 -7.48
C ARG A 64 -1.89 8.31 -8.90
N GLU A 65 -0.64 7.98 -9.16
CA GLU A 65 -0.01 8.23 -10.46
C GLU A 65 -0.43 7.21 -11.52
N GLU A 66 -0.50 5.93 -11.16
CA GLU A 66 -0.76 4.88 -12.14
C GLU A 66 -2.25 4.59 -12.34
N TYR A 67 -3.05 4.75 -11.31
CA TYR A 67 -4.47 4.36 -11.36
C TYR A 67 -5.43 5.49 -11.04
N VAL A 68 -4.93 6.68 -10.81
CA VAL A 68 -5.74 7.87 -10.48
C VAL A 68 -6.62 7.62 -9.25
N LEU A 69 -6.10 6.83 -8.31
CA LEU A 69 -6.77 6.52 -7.06
C LEU A 69 -6.06 7.27 -5.92
N ASP A 70 -6.75 8.20 -5.34
CA ASP A 70 -6.25 8.91 -4.17
C ASP A 70 -6.88 8.34 -2.90
N SER A 71 -6.26 8.55 -1.78
CA SER A 71 -6.75 8.01 -0.52
C SER A 71 -6.37 8.91 0.64
N ILE A 72 -7.10 8.74 1.73
CA ILE A 72 -6.86 9.51 2.94
C ILE A 72 -7.15 8.62 4.15
N VAL A 73 -6.31 8.73 5.17
CA VAL A 73 -6.54 8.14 6.48
C VAL A 73 -6.74 9.29 7.44
N GLN A 74 -7.84 9.27 8.18
CA GLN A 74 -8.21 10.41 9.03
C GLN A 74 -8.74 9.92 10.37
N PRO A 75 -8.59 10.74 11.42
CA PRO A 75 -9.18 10.39 12.71
C PRO A 75 -10.70 10.53 12.68
N THR A 76 -11.36 9.78 13.54
CA THR A 76 -12.80 9.86 13.74
C THR A 76 -13.11 10.58 15.06
N TYR A 77 -14.39 10.86 15.29
CA TYR A 77 -14.82 11.49 16.54
C TYR A 77 -14.66 10.59 17.76
N SER A 78 -14.52 9.28 17.55
CA SER A 78 -14.39 8.33 18.68
C SER A 78 -12.95 7.95 18.97
N THR A 79 -11.99 8.77 18.62
CA THR A 79 -10.56 8.53 18.83
C THR A 79 -10.02 7.31 18.09
N LYS A 80 -10.63 7.00 16.98
CA LYS A 80 -10.22 5.92 16.08
C LYS A 80 -9.84 6.50 14.73
N TYR A 81 -9.60 5.64 13.76
CA TYR A 81 -9.18 6.06 12.42
C TYR A 81 -10.05 5.39 11.37
N GLN A 82 -10.20 6.06 10.25
CA GLN A 82 -10.90 5.52 9.09
C GLN A 82 -10.18 5.95 7.82
N TYR A 83 -10.46 5.27 6.70
CA TYR A 83 -9.89 5.64 5.43
C TYR A 83 -10.99 5.90 4.39
N ARG A 84 -10.60 6.63 3.36
CA ARG A 84 -11.43 6.85 2.16
C ARG A 84 -10.57 6.71 0.94
N VAL A 85 -11.17 6.19 -0.14
CA VAL A 85 -10.51 6.06 -1.42
C VAL A 85 -11.33 6.83 -2.46
N PHE A 86 -10.66 7.65 -3.26
CA PHE A 86 -11.30 8.50 -4.26
C PHE A 86 -10.76 8.18 -5.64
N ASN A 87 -11.66 8.09 -6.63
CA ASN A 87 -11.27 8.03 -8.02
C ASN A 87 -11.47 9.42 -8.61
N VAL A 88 -10.37 10.06 -9.04
CA VAL A 88 -10.41 11.44 -9.57
C VAL A 88 -10.32 11.46 -11.09
N GLU A 89 -10.61 10.35 -11.74
CA GLU A 89 -10.49 10.21 -13.19
C GLU A 89 -11.47 11.10 -13.95
N THR A 90 -12.61 11.39 -13.36
CA THR A 90 -13.58 12.26 -14.02
C THR A 90 -13.55 13.63 -13.37
N LYS A 91 -13.41 14.67 -14.18
CA LYS A 91 -13.30 16.05 -13.70
C LYS A 91 -14.51 16.53 -12.91
N SER A 92 -15.62 15.84 -13.00
CA SER A 92 -16.88 16.29 -12.40
C SER A 92 -17.45 15.37 -11.33
N LYS A 93 -16.88 14.17 -11.16
CA LYS A 93 -17.41 13.21 -10.18
C LYS A 93 -16.29 12.48 -9.50
N VAL A 94 -16.24 12.62 -8.18
CA VAL A 94 -15.37 11.82 -7.34
C VAL A 94 -16.19 10.62 -6.87
N GLN A 95 -15.78 9.43 -7.27
CA GLN A 95 -16.39 8.21 -6.76
C GLN A 95 -15.63 7.81 -5.49
N VAL A 96 -16.35 7.69 -4.40
CA VAL A 96 -15.76 7.29 -3.15
C VAL A 96 -15.87 5.78 -3.01
N TYR A 97 -14.75 5.13 -2.85
CA TYR A 97 -14.71 3.70 -2.59
C TYR A 97 -14.46 3.48 -1.10
N GLY A 98 -14.95 2.35 -0.60
CA GLY A 98 -14.71 1.99 0.78
C GLY A 98 -15.84 2.38 1.69
N ASP A 99 -15.86 1.75 2.83
CA ASP A 99 -16.91 1.91 3.80
C ASP A 99 -16.47 2.89 4.88
N TYR A 100 -16.57 4.17 4.57
CA TYR A 100 -16.20 5.20 5.51
C TYR A 100 -17.28 5.44 6.58
N MET A 101 -18.42 4.80 6.46
CA MET A 101 -19.53 4.99 7.38
C MET A 101 -19.56 4.00 8.54
N GLY A 102 -18.85 2.91 8.43
CA GLY A 102 -19.01 1.85 9.40
C GLY A 102 -17.74 1.28 9.99
N LYS A 103 -16.63 1.37 9.32
CA LYS A 103 -15.45 0.67 9.79
C LYS A 103 -14.41 1.63 10.37
N GLU A 104 -14.13 1.46 11.64
CA GLU A 104 -13.12 2.23 12.34
C GLU A 104 -12.00 1.32 12.80
N PHE A 105 -10.79 1.84 12.82
CA PHE A 105 -9.60 1.11 13.22
C PHE A 105 -9.00 1.76 14.46
N LYS A 106 -8.43 0.96 15.35
CA LYS A 106 -7.87 1.47 16.60
C LYS A 106 -6.64 2.33 16.39
N THR A 107 -5.83 2.03 15.38
CA THR A 107 -4.60 2.76 15.14
C THR A 107 -4.57 3.28 13.70
N TYR A 108 -3.75 4.31 13.49
CA TYR A 108 -3.49 4.86 12.17
C TYR A 108 -2.93 3.77 11.25
N GLU A 109 -2.01 2.97 11.76
CA GLU A 109 -1.34 1.93 10.98
C GLU A 109 -2.31 0.85 10.51
N GLU A 110 -3.26 0.48 11.34
CA GLU A 110 -4.29 -0.47 10.93
C GLU A 110 -5.16 0.08 9.82
N ALA A 111 -5.55 1.34 9.92
CA ALA A 111 -6.35 2.01 8.88
C ALA A 111 -5.55 2.15 7.59
N GLU A 112 -4.28 2.48 7.70
CA GLU A 112 -3.39 2.64 6.56
C GLU A 112 -3.24 1.33 5.80
N LEU A 113 -3.02 0.23 6.52
CA LEU A 113 -2.91 -1.09 5.91
C LEU A 113 -4.22 -1.48 5.23
N ALA A 114 -5.35 -1.29 5.89
CA ALA A 114 -6.65 -1.61 5.33
C ALA A 114 -6.93 -0.79 4.08
N CYS A 115 -6.53 0.47 4.07
CA CYS A 115 -6.66 1.35 2.90
C CYS A 115 -5.86 0.81 1.72
N LEU A 116 -4.63 0.40 1.96
CA LEU A 116 -3.76 -0.13 0.91
C LEU A 116 -4.32 -1.44 0.35
N ILE A 117 -4.82 -2.31 1.21
CA ILE A 117 -5.46 -3.55 0.78
C ILE A 117 -6.65 -3.24 -0.12
N LYS A 118 -7.45 -2.23 0.24
CA LYS A 118 -8.59 -1.83 -0.57
C LYS A 118 -8.18 -1.29 -1.93
N LEU A 119 -7.12 -0.50 -2.01
CA LEU A 119 -6.60 -0.02 -3.29
C LEU A 119 -6.19 -1.17 -4.19
N ILE A 120 -5.49 -2.16 -3.65
CA ILE A 120 -5.09 -3.36 -4.39
C ILE A 120 -6.31 -4.10 -4.90
N GLU A 121 -7.31 -4.28 -4.05
CA GLU A 121 -8.54 -4.96 -4.40
C GLU A 121 -9.28 -4.26 -5.54
N ILE A 122 -9.38 -2.93 -5.49
CA ILE A 122 -10.04 -2.15 -6.54
C ILE A 122 -9.35 -2.37 -7.89
N VAL A 123 -8.02 -2.32 -7.90
CA VAL A 123 -7.26 -2.49 -9.14
C VAL A 123 -7.40 -3.91 -9.67
N LYS A 124 -7.36 -4.92 -8.80
CA LYS A 124 -7.52 -6.32 -9.23
C LYS A 124 -8.87 -6.61 -9.84
N ASN A 125 -9.89 -5.90 -9.42
CA ASN A 125 -11.27 -6.15 -9.85
C ASN A 125 -11.71 -5.27 -11.03
N LYS A 126 -10.78 -4.56 -11.63
CA LYS A 126 -11.08 -3.76 -12.83
C LYS A 126 -11.11 -4.58 -14.10
#